data_216a35bafb1e2f31303cd978ed059da1
#
_entry.id   216a35bafb1e2f31303cd978ed059da1
#
_cell.length_a   1.000
_cell.length_b   1.000
_cell.length_c   1.000
_cell.angle_alpha   90.00
_cell.angle_beta   90.00
_cell.angle_gamma   90.00
#
_symmetry.space_group_name_H-M   'P 1'
#
loop_
_entity.id
_entity.type
_entity.pdbx_description
1 polymer ?
#
loop_
_entity_poly.entity_id
_entity_poly.type
_entity_poly.pdbx_seq_one_letter_code
_entity_poly.pdbx_strand_id
1 'polypeptide(L)'
;MKRFINCTLVAVMAIAVLIPGIAFAEFPEKPITYTIPFNPGGESDVTARLQEPELERDLGVAVNVTHKPGGGGAVAWSEFQRTAKPDGYSIIGCNIPHIIGQPLIRKDAGYKTDGFKIIMWFHFTPNVLVVSKDSPYKTLDDFIAYAKANPKAATVGGSGTYSANHLETLRFEKAAGVKLTYVPHTGTGPVIPALMGGHITGAMSYSMVGVSYKDKLRTLAVASEERVPALPDVPTFKELGYDIVGGAFRGVAAPLGTPQPIVDRLAKAYTDANKIISKKQLDLGFVMTYATGDDALKLVEKMRAAYSDVLSDIQKTKK
;
A
#
# COMPACT_ATOMS: atom_id res chain seq x y z
N MET A 1 -51.33 -13.74 -81.85
CA MET A 1 -51.41 -13.60 -80.39
C MET A 1 -50.19 -14.26 -79.80
N LYS A 2 -49.15 -13.50 -79.49
CA LYS A 2 -47.96 -14.01 -78.72
C LYS A 2 -47.78 -13.13 -77.52
N ARG A 3 -47.89 -13.74 -76.35
CA ARG A 3 -47.66 -13.11 -75.05
C ARG A 3 -46.13 -13.04 -74.78
N PHE A 4 -45.63 -11.84 -74.60
CA PHE A 4 -44.28 -11.64 -74.09
C PHE A 4 -44.27 -11.68 -72.57
N ILE A 5 -43.51 -12.60 -72.02
CA ILE A 5 -43.24 -12.67 -70.58
C ILE A 5 -41.93 -11.90 -70.32
N ASN A 6 -42.06 -10.73 -69.67
CA ASN A 6 -40.92 -10.01 -69.17
C ASN A 6 -40.41 -10.61 -67.87
N CYS A 7 -39.21 -11.22 -67.93
CA CYS A 7 -38.47 -11.61 -66.73
C CYS A 7 -37.66 -10.41 -66.23
N THR A 8 -38.12 -9.77 -65.18
CA THR A 8 -37.34 -8.72 -64.51
C THR A 8 -36.42 -9.45 -63.48
N LEU A 9 -35.14 -9.48 -63.78
CA LEU A 9 -34.09 -9.98 -62.88
C LEU A 9 -33.85 -8.91 -61.78
N VAL A 10 -34.27 -9.18 -60.53
CA VAL A 10 -33.94 -8.37 -59.35
C VAL A 10 -32.58 -8.86 -58.86
N ALA A 11 -31.55 -8.08 -59.15
CA ALA A 11 -30.21 -8.25 -58.57
C ALA A 11 -30.20 -7.71 -57.14
N VAL A 12 -30.32 -8.57 -56.16
CA VAL A 12 -30.07 -8.19 -54.76
C VAL A 12 -28.58 -8.06 -54.53
N MET A 13 -28.10 -6.83 -54.50
CA MET A 13 -26.72 -6.48 -54.16
C MET A 13 -26.56 -6.56 -52.66
N ALA A 14 -26.00 -7.68 -52.19
CA ALA A 14 -25.62 -7.83 -50.77
C ALA A 14 -24.44 -6.88 -50.46
N ILE A 15 -24.74 -5.72 -49.90
CA ILE A 15 -23.71 -4.84 -49.32
C ILE A 15 -23.27 -5.51 -48.03
N ALA A 16 -22.15 -6.22 -48.08
CA ALA A 16 -21.42 -6.65 -46.89
C ALA A 16 -20.87 -5.40 -46.18
N VAL A 17 -21.56 -4.92 -45.19
CA VAL A 17 -21.04 -3.89 -44.27
C VAL A 17 -19.83 -4.49 -43.56
N LEU A 18 -18.65 -4.23 -44.09
CA LEU A 18 -17.39 -4.41 -43.36
C LEU A 18 -17.43 -3.41 -42.20
N ILE A 19 -17.94 -3.86 -41.04
CA ILE A 19 -17.71 -3.18 -39.76
C ILE A 19 -16.20 -3.33 -39.54
N PRO A 20 -15.42 -2.24 -39.61
CA PRO A 20 -14.02 -2.34 -39.22
C PRO A 20 -14.06 -2.77 -37.74
N GLY A 21 -13.65 -4.01 -37.48
CA GLY A 21 -13.37 -4.41 -36.09
C GLY A 21 -12.42 -3.35 -35.57
N ILE A 22 -12.87 -2.56 -34.61
CA ILE A 22 -11.99 -1.69 -33.83
C ILE A 22 -11.02 -2.66 -33.18
N ALA A 23 -9.88 -2.90 -33.81
CA ALA A 23 -8.74 -3.52 -33.17
C ALA A 23 -8.39 -2.55 -32.04
N PHE A 24 -8.88 -2.82 -30.84
CA PHE A 24 -8.33 -2.18 -29.66
C PHE A 24 -6.84 -2.53 -29.68
N ALA A 25 -6.03 -1.50 -29.93
CA ALA A 25 -4.60 -1.62 -29.79
C ALA A 25 -4.29 -2.38 -28.51
N GLU A 26 -3.44 -3.40 -28.59
CA GLU A 26 -3.22 -4.32 -27.49
C GLU A 26 -2.53 -3.57 -26.35
N PHE A 27 -3.28 -3.29 -25.28
CA PHE A 27 -2.73 -2.59 -24.10
C PHE A 27 -1.70 -3.49 -23.40
N PRO A 28 -0.51 -2.94 -23.03
CA PRO A 28 -0.01 -1.58 -23.25
C PRO A 28 0.88 -1.44 -24.51
N GLU A 29 0.87 -0.25 -25.16
CA GLU A 29 1.73 0.07 -26.32
C GLU A 29 2.83 1.09 -25.99
N LYS A 30 2.78 1.71 -24.81
CA LYS A 30 3.72 2.75 -24.34
C LYS A 30 4.03 2.59 -22.86
N PRO A 31 5.08 3.27 -22.35
CA PRO A 31 5.46 3.19 -20.94
C PRO A 31 4.32 3.52 -19.98
N ILE A 32 4.28 2.79 -18.87
CA ILE A 32 3.35 2.99 -17.76
C ILE A 32 4.05 3.77 -16.65
N THR A 33 3.41 4.80 -16.11
CA THR A 33 3.90 5.53 -14.93
C THR A 33 3.32 4.92 -13.67
N TYR A 34 4.19 4.41 -12.80
CA TYR A 34 3.82 3.89 -11.48
C TYR A 34 4.23 4.88 -10.40
N THR A 35 3.26 5.59 -9.83
CA THR A 35 3.52 6.59 -8.79
C THR A 35 3.49 5.98 -7.40
N ILE A 36 4.58 6.15 -6.65
CA ILE A 36 4.68 5.79 -5.22
C ILE A 36 4.40 7.04 -4.38
N PRO A 37 3.43 7.01 -3.44
CA PRO A 37 3.02 8.18 -2.64
C PRO A 37 3.94 8.50 -1.46
N PHE A 38 5.15 7.94 -1.42
CA PHE A 38 6.14 8.06 -0.34
C PHE A 38 7.55 8.26 -0.90
N ASN A 39 8.48 8.65 -0.02
CA ASN A 39 9.89 8.77 -0.38
C ASN A 39 10.50 7.41 -0.78
N PRO A 40 11.57 7.43 -1.61
CA PRO A 40 12.37 6.24 -1.89
C PRO A 40 12.90 5.56 -0.63
N GLY A 41 13.22 4.26 -0.73
CA GLY A 41 13.80 3.44 0.34
C GLY A 41 12.81 2.90 1.36
N GLY A 42 11.53 3.21 1.25
CA GLY A 42 10.47 2.56 2.04
C GLY A 42 9.90 1.33 1.34
N GLU A 43 9.01 0.60 2.04
CA GLU A 43 8.48 -0.68 1.57
C GLU A 43 7.78 -0.59 0.20
N SER A 44 7.05 0.50 -0.05
CA SER A 44 6.36 0.70 -1.33
C SER A 44 7.35 0.86 -2.49
N ASP A 45 8.47 1.57 -2.27
CA ASP A 45 9.52 1.73 -3.26
C ASP A 45 10.29 0.41 -3.48
N VAL A 46 10.71 -0.25 -2.40
CA VAL A 46 11.40 -1.54 -2.47
C VAL A 46 10.55 -2.56 -3.22
N THR A 47 9.25 -2.63 -2.90
CA THR A 47 8.33 -3.53 -3.61
C THR A 47 8.21 -3.19 -5.09
N ALA A 48 8.02 -1.90 -5.42
CA ALA A 48 7.92 -1.46 -6.82
C ALA A 48 9.18 -1.81 -7.61
N ARG A 49 10.38 -1.61 -7.03
CA ARG A 49 11.65 -1.95 -7.66
C ARG A 49 11.85 -3.46 -7.86
N LEU A 50 11.32 -4.28 -6.96
CA LEU A 50 11.33 -5.74 -7.15
C LEU A 50 10.36 -6.17 -8.26
N GLN A 51 9.22 -5.47 -8.39
CA GLN A 51 8.18 -5.75 -9.40
C GLN A 51 8.55 -5.24 -10.79
N GLU A 52 9.22 -4.08 -10.89
CA GLU A 52 9.52 -3.35 -12.11
C GLU A 52 10.07 -4.24 -13.24
N PRO A 53 11.17 -5.00 -13.08
CA PRO A 53 11.73 -5.82 -14.15
C PRO A 53 10.81 -6.95 -14.60
N GLU A 54 10.00 -7.51 -13.70
CA GLU A 54 9.06 -8.57 -14.01
C GLU A 54 7.84 -8.05 -14.76
N LEU A 55 7.36 -6.86 -14.36
CA LEU A 55 6.27 -6.17 -15.05
C LEU A 55 6.68 -5.74 -16.46
N GLU A 56 7.88 -5.16 -16.62
CA GLU A 56 8.40 -4.77 -17.94
C GLU A 56 8.53 -5.97 -18.88
N ARG A 57 9.00 -7.10 -18.36
CA ARG A 57 9.11 -8.33 -19.15
C ARG A 57 7.75 -8.88 -19.59
N ASP A 58 6.74 -8.87 -18.70
CA ASP A 58 5.39 -9.39 -19.02
C ASP A 58 4.60 -8.42 -19.89
N LEU A 59 4.71 -7.10 -19.64
CA LEU A 59 3.93 -6.08 -20.33
C LEU A 59 4.56 -5.66 -21.67
N GLY A 60 5.87 -5.90 -21.88
CA GLY A 60 6.59 -5.52 -23.09
C GLY A 60 6.88 -4.01 -23.21
N VAL A 61 6.62 -3.22 -22.16
CA VAL A 61 6.85 -1.77 -22.10
C VAL A 61 7.55 -1.39 -20.79
N ALA A 62 8.19 -0.22 -20.76
CA ALA A 62 8.81 0.30 -19.56
C ALA A 62 7.77 0.64 -18.47
N VAL A 63 8.11 0.38 -17.20
CA VAL A 63 7.32 0.76 -16.02
C VAL A 63 8.12 1.79 -15.21
N ASN A 64 7.81 3.06 -15.42
CA ASN A 64 8.53 4.17 -14.80
C ASN A 64 8.06 4.40 -13.37
N VAL A 65 8.84 3.95 -12.38
CA VAL A 65 8.55 4.18 -10.95
C VAL A 65 8.92 5.61 -10.58
N THR A 66 7.94 6.39 -10.14
CA THR A 66 8.09 7.79 -9.70
C THR A 66 7.63 7.96 -8.26
N HIS A 67 8.04 9.05 -7.59
CA HIS A 67 7.71 9.30 -6.19
C HIS A 67 7.04 10.65 -6.02
N LYS A 68 5.92 10.67 -5.27
CA LYS A 68 5.22 11.90 -4.90
C LYS A 68 4.85 11.87 -3.41
N PRO A 69 5.81 12.14 -2.52
CA PRO A 69 5.57 12.10 -1.08
C PRO A 69 4.77 13.31 -0.59
N GLY A 70 4.13 13.16 0.58
CA GLY A 70 3.46 14.24 1.28
C GLY A 70 2.12 13.83 1.91
N GLY A 71 1.82 14.39 3.07
CA GLY A 71 0.55 14.16 3.79
C GLY A 71 0.25 12.71 4.13
N GLY A 72 1.27 11.85 4.30
CA GLY A 72 1.07 10.40 4.49
C GLY A 72 0.50 9.71 3.25
N GLY A 73 0.84 10.21 2.05
CA GLY A 73 0.36 9.74 0.74
C GLY A 73 -0.78 10.58 0.15
N ALA A 74 -1.46 11.40 0.95
CA ALA A 74 -2.65 12.15 0.51
C ALA A 74 -2.40 13.08 -0.69
N VAL A 75 -1.21 13.68 -0.79
CA VAL A 75 -0.83 14.57 -1.90
C VAL A 75 -0.90 13.82 -3.22
N ALA A 76 -0.27 12.64 -3.30
CA ALA A 76 -0.26 11.84 -4.51
C ALA A 76 -1.67 11.30 -4.86
N TRP A 77 -2.38 10.77 -3.88
CA TRP A 77 -3.72 10.18 -4.10
C TRP A 77 -4.74 11.23 -4.53
N SER A 78 -4.71 12.42 -3.92
CA SER A 78 -5.59 13.54 -4.29
C SER A 78 -5.34 14.01 -5.72
N GLU A 79 -4.07 14.19 -6.10
CA GLU A 79 -3.74 14.58 -7.46
C GLU A 79 -4.10 13.49 -8.47
N PHE A 80 -3.76 12.25 -8.16
CA PHE A 80 -4.06 11.11 -9.03
C PHE A 80 -5.56 11.00 -9.36
N GLN A 81 -6.43 11.07 -8.35
CA GLN A 81 -7.87 11.01 -8.60
C GLN A 81 -8.41 12.19 -9.43
N ARG A 82 -7.74 13.34 -9.36
CA ARG A 82 -8.15 14.54 -10.10
C ARG A 82 -7.63 14.57 -11.54
N THR A 83 -6.44 14.03 -11.79
CA THR A 83 -5.70 14.31 -13.04
C THR A 83 -5.39 13.08 -13.86
N ALA A 84 -5.34 11.88 -13.29
CA ALA A 84 -4.94 10.69 -14.01
C ALA A 84 -6.06 10.22 -14.97
N LYS A 85 -5.69 9.89 -16.19
CA LYS A 85 -6.63 9.37 -17.21
C LYS A 85 -6.91 7.89 -16.96
N PRO A 86 -8.16 7.42 -17.16
CA PRO A 86 -8.54 6.04 -16.96
C PRO A 86 -8.16 5.14 -18.15
N ASP A 87 -6.93 5.25 -18.64
CA ASP A 87 -6.41 4.55 -19.82
C ASP A 87 -5.35 3.47 -19.48
N GLY A 88 -5.08 3.26 -18.19
CA GLY A 88 -4.14 2.26 -17.70
C GLY A 88 -2.67 2.67 -17.69
N TYR A 89 -2.30 3.81 -18.29
CA TYR A 89 -0.91 4.27 -18.35
C TYR A 89 -0.44 5.09 -17.15
N SER A 90 -1.37 5.41 -16.26
CA SER A 90 -1.06 5.95 -14.94
C SER A 90 -1.62 5.03 -13.87
N ILE A 91 -0.75 4.49 -13.03
CA ILE A 91 -1.12 3.67 -11.87
C ILE A 91 -0.45 4.22 -10.61
N ILE A 92 -1.04 3.92 -9.45
CA ILE A 92 -0.57 4.46 -8.17
C ILE A 92 -0.52 3.40 -7.09
N GLY A 93 0.51 3.45 -6.27
CA GLY A 93 0.59 2.64 -5.05
C GLY A 93 -0.49 3.05 -4.04
N CYS A 94 -1.19 2.06 -3.51
CA CYS A 94 -2.19 2.24 -2.47
C CYS A 94 -1.83 1.45 -1.22
N ASN A 95 -2.19 2.00 -0.06
CA ASN A 95 -1.90 1.38 1.23
C ASN A 95 -3.15 1.40 2.13
N ILE A 96 -3.49 0.25 2.71
CA ILE A 96 -4.44 0.16 3.82
C ILE A 96 -3.63 0.12 5.12
N PRO A 97 -4.00 0.89 6.17
CA PRO A 97 -5.24 1.64 6.36
C PRO A 97 -5.25 3.07 5.82
N HIS A 98 -4.18 3.56 5.20
CA HIS A 98 -4.00 4.97 4.83
C HIS A 98 -5.17 5.51 3.98
N ILE A 99 -5.50 4.83 2.86
CA ILE A 99 -6.56 5.27 1.94
C ILE A 99 -7.98 5.17 2.55
N ILE A 100 -8.14 4.44 3.65
CA ILE A 100 -9.40 4.33 4.38
C ILE A 100 -9.46 5.39 5.48
N GLY A 101 -8.44 5.44 6.34
CA GLY A 101 -8.45 6.23 7.57
C GLY A 101 -8.37 7.72 7.32
N GLN A 102 -7.54 8.16 6.37
CA GLN A 102 -7.34 9.59 6.13
C GLN A 102 -8.63 10.31 5.67
N PRO A 103 -9.39 9.82 4.67
CA PRO A 103 -10.66 10.45 4.28
C PRO A 103 -11.72 10.47 5.39
N LEU A 104 -11.69 9.49 6.31
CA LEU A 104 -12.61 9.44 7.44
C LEU A 104 -12.25 10.44 8.55
N ILE A 105 -10.95 10.72 8.75
CA ILE A 105 -10.47 11.59 9.83
C ILE A 105 -10.27 13.04 9.36
N ARG A 106 -9.87 13.22 8.10
CA ARG A 106 -9.52 14.51 7.50
C ARG A 106 -10.56 14.92 6.47
N LYS A 107 -11.25 16.03 6.71
CA LYS A 107 -12.20 16.62 5.74
C LYS A 107 -11.49 17.08 4.46
N ASP A 108 -10.20 17.41 4.56
CA ASP A 108 -9.32 17.94 3.51
C ASP A 108 -8.38 16.88 2.91
N ALA A 109 -8.70 15.60 3.02
CA ALA A 109 -7.87 14.54 2.42
C ALA A 109 -7.70 14.69 0.90
N GLY A 110 -8.69 15.30 0.23
CA GLY A 110 -8.65 15.61 -1.20
C GLY A 110 -8.91 14.40 -2.11
N TYR A 111 -9.18 13.23 -1.53
CA TYR A 111 -9.49 11.99 -2.25
C TYR A 111 -10.51 11.15 -1.46
N LYS A 112 -11.09 10.13 -2.11
CA LYS A 112 -12.01 9.17 -1.53
C LYS A 112 -11.48 7.75 -1.66
N THR A 113 -11.78 6.89 -0.69
CA THR A 113 -11.36 5.47 -0.72
C THR A 113 -11.91 4.74 -1.95
N ASP A 114 -13.17 5.00 -2.29
CA ASP A 114 -13.89 4.41 -3.43
C ASP A 114 -13.60 5.09 -4.78
N GLY A 115 -12.76 6.11 -4.79
CA GLY A 115 -12.30 6.80 -6.01
C GLY A 115 -11.14 6.10 -6.72
N PHE A 116 -10.76 4.89 -6.30
CA PHE A 116 -9.73 4.07 -6.92
C PHE A 116 -10.31 2.80 -7.54
N LYS A 117 -9.85 2.45 -8.72
CA LYS A 117 -10.03 1.12 -9.29
C LYS A 117 -8.87 0.24 -8.81
N ILE A 118 -9.09 -0.52 -7.73
CA ILE A 118 -8.05 -1.39 -7.18
C ILE A 118 -7.71 -2.48 -8.20
N ILE A 119 -6.44 -2.62 -8.53
CA ILE A 119 -5.92 -3.67 -9.40
C ILE A 119 -5.59 -4.90 -8.56
N MET A 120 -4.79 -4.71 -7.49
CA MET A 120 -4.34 -5.81 -6.63
C MET A 120 -3.83 -5.30 -5.28
N TRP A 121 -4.09 -6.06 -4.21
CA TRP A 121 -3.32 -6.03 -2.96
C TRP A 121 -2.35 -7.21 -2.98
N PHE A 122 -1.06 -6.94 -3.01
CA PHE A 122 -0.05 -7.99 -3.24
C PHE A 122 0.58 -8.53 -1.97
N HIS A 123 0.71 -7.74 -0.91
CA HIS A 123 1.23 -8.21 0.38
C HIS A 123 0.78 -7.34 1.56
N PHE A 124 0.92 -7.92 2.74
CA PHE A 124 0.81 -7.25 4.03
C PHE A 124 2.21 -7.15 4.66
N THR A 125 2.50 -6.04 5.35
CA THR A 125 3.72 -5.86 6.12
C THR A 125 3.36 -5.53 7.56
N PRO A 126 3.62 -6.43 8.53
CA PRO A 126 3.37 -6.17 9.94
C PRO A 126 4.12 -4.93 10.44
N ASN A 127 3.52 -4.18 11.35
CA ASN A 127 4.24 -3.13 12.07
C ASN A 127 5.25 -3.72 13.05
N VAL A 128 6.33 -2.98 13.28
CA VAL A 128 7.34 -3.28 14.31
C VAL A 128 7.66 -2.02 15.09
N LEU A 129 7.94 -2.16 16.39
CA LEU A 129 8.58 -1.10 17.16
C LEU A 129 10.09 -1.34 17.13
N VAL A 130 10.83 -0.39 16.57
CA VAL A 130 12.29 -0.45 16.46
C VAL A 130 12.94 0.72 17.19
N VAL A 131 14.13 0.48 17.71
CA VAL A 131 15.00 1.47 18.35
C VAL A 131 16.41 1.37 17.79
N SER A 132 17.25 2.39 17.98
CA SER A 132 18.68 2.27 17.67
C SER A 132 19.31 1.10 18.46
N LYS A 133 20.21 0.33 17.84
CA LYS A 133 20.91 -0.78 18.50
C LYS A 133 21.74 -0.29 19.69
N ASP A 134 22.23 0.95 19.60
CA ASP A 134 23.03 1.60 20.64
C ASP A 134 22.18 2.23 21.77
N SER A 135 20.86 2.27 21.61
CA SER A 135 19.95 2.79 22.63
C SER A 135 19.99 1.95 23.92
N PRO A 136 19.62 2.53 25.05
CA PRO A 136 19.52 1.78 26.32
C PRO A 136 18.39 0.75 26.32
N TYR A 137 17.43 0.87 25.40
CA TYR A 137 16.24 0.00 25.35
C TYR A 137 16.59 -1.34 24.68
N LYS A 138 16.72 -2.39 25.48
CA LYS A 138 17.04 -3.75 24.99
C LYS A 138 15.79 -4.59 24.77
N THR A 139 14.72 -4.30 25.52
CA THR A 139 13.43 -4.97 25.48
C THR A 139 12.28 -3.96 25.31
N LEU A 140 11.08 -4.46 25.01
CA LEU A 140 9.88 -3.64 24.97
C LEU A 140 9.59 -3.01 26.35
N ASP A 141 9.84 -3.77 27.44
CA ASP A 141 9.63 -3.30 28.80
C ASP A 141 10.55 -2.14 29.17
N ASP A 142 11.81 -2.14 28.72
CA ASP A 142 12.72 -1.00 28.93
C ASP A 142 12.16 0.28 28.27
N PHE A 143 11.66 0.15 27.04
CA PHE A 143 11.05 1.27 26.33
C PHE A 143 9.77 1.78 27.02
N ILE A 144 8.91 0.86 27.46
CA ILE A 144 7.68 1.17 28.21
C ILE A 144 8.00 1.84 29.54
N ALA A 145 8.98 1.32 30.29
CA ALA A 145 9.41 1.90 31.56
C ALA A 145 9.88 3.34 31.39
N TYR A 146 10.71 3.60 30.38
CA TYR A 146 11.13 4.96 30.04
C TYR A 146 9.95 5.87 29.68
N ALA A 147 9.04 5.40 28.81
CA ALA A 147 7.89 6.17 28.37
C ALA A 147 6.91 6.49 29.50
N LYS A 148 6.76 5.59 30.49
CA LYS A 148 5.95 5.81 31.71
C LYS A 148 6.58 6.84 32.63
N ALA A 149 7.90 6.75 32.82
CA ALA A 149 8.64 7.69 33.66
C ALA A 149 8.72 9.10 33.04
N ASN A 150 8.66 9.19 31.71
CA ASN A 150 8.85 10.44 30.95
C ASN A 150 7.72 10.65 29.93
N PRO A 151 6.49 10.95 30.36
CA PRO A 151 5.35 11.09 29.45
C PRO A 151 5.61 12.13 28.35
N LYS A 152 5.37 11.76 27.10
CA LYS A 152 5.63 12.54 25.88
C LYS A 152 7.10 12.85 25.55
N ALA A 153 8.07 12.47 26.39
CA ALA A 153 9.49 12.62 26.07
C ALA A 153 9.96 11.55 25.04
N ALA A 154 9.39 10.36 25.12
CA ALA A 154 9.65 9.31 24.12
C ALA A 154 9.01 9.72 22.77
N THR A 155 9.86 10.00 21.78
CA THR A 155 9.44 10.31 20.40
C THR A 155 9.42 9.06 19.54
N VAL A 156 8.33 8.85 18.79
CA VAL A 156 8.17 7.69 17.90
C VAL A 156 7.93 8.18 16.48
N GLY A 157 8.87 7.89 15.59
CA GLY A 157 8.76 8.22 14.16
C GLY A 157 7.89 7.24 13.39
N GLY A 158 7.33 7.69 12.28
CA GLY A 158 6.61 6.82 11.34
C GLY A 158 6.29 7.52 10.01
N SER A 159 5.74 6.78 9.08
CA SER A 159 5.60 7.15 7.65
C SER A 159 4.50 8.19 7.33
N GLY A 160 4.05 8.95 8.31
CA GLY A 160 3.08 10.05 8.12
C GLY A 160 1.90 10.00 9.10
N THR A 161 1.20 11.12 9.18
CA THR A 161 0.00 11.24 10.02
C THR A 161 -1.13 10.36 9.46
N TYR A 162 -1.77 9.59 10.36
CA TYR A 162 -2.82 8.60 10.03
C TYR A 162 -2.37 7.49 9.06
N SER A 163 -1.07 7.25 9.00
CA SER A 163 -0.49 6.03 8.42
C SER A 163 -0.73 4.82 9.33
N ALA A 164 -0.46 3.61 8.83
CA ALA A 164 -0.48 2.41 9.68
C ALA A 164 0.41 2.57 10.91
N ASN A 165 1.59 3.18 10.76
CA ASN A 165 2.51 3.41 11.87
C ASN A 165 1.91 4.35 12.94
N HIS A 166 1.24 5.42 12.52
CA HIS A 166 0.59 6.33 13.48
C HIS A 166 -0.56 5.66 14.21
N LEU A 167 -1.43 4.95 13.48
CA LEU A 167 -2.55 4.24 14.10
C LEU A 167 -2.08 3.15 15.07
N GLU A 168 -0.99 2.45 14.73
CA GLU A 168 -0.42 1.45 15.63
C GLU A 168 0.26 2.08 16.84
N THR A 169 0.90 3.26 16.69
CA THR A 169 1.44 4.01 17.83
C THR A 169 0.32 4.36 18.82
N LEU A 170 -0.84 4.82 18.33
CA LEU A 170 -1.99 5.12 19.19
C LEU A 170 -2.56 3.89 19.88
N ARG A 171 -2.62 2.74 19.19
CA ARG A 171 -3.01 1.47 19.81
C ARG A 171 -2.03 1.05 20.89
N PHE A 172 -0.73 1.19 20.62
CA PHE A 172 0.31 0.88 21.57
C PHE A 172 0.26 1.79 22.80
N GLU A 173 0.07 3.11 22.63
CA GLU A 173 -0.12 4.04 23.75
C GLU A 173 -1.27 3.59 24.66
N LYS A 174 -2.41 3.22 24.07
CA LYS A 174 -3.60 2.77 24.80
C LYS A 174 -3.34 1.44 25.52
N ALA A 175 -2.75 0.48 24.85
CA ALA A 175 -2.51 -0.87 25.39
C ALA A 175 -1.43 -0.90 26.50
N ALA A 176 -0.34 -0.14 26.33
CA ALA A 176 0.77 -0.07 27.26
C ALA A 176 0.57 0.99 28.38
N GLY A 177 -0.45 1.85 28.28
CA GLY A 177 -0.69 2.94 29.23
C GLY A 177 0.42 3.98 29.23
N VAL A 178 0.98 4.30 28.06
CA VAL A 178 2.06 5.29 27.88
C VAL A 178 1.56 6.50 27.10
N LYS A 179 2.33 7.58 27.13
CA LYS A 179 2.13 8.79 26.30
C LYS A 179 3.39 9.07 25.52
N LEU A 180 3.27 9.04 24.18
CA LEU A 180 4.35 9.23 23.24
C LEU A 180 4.18 10.54 22.45
N THR A 181 5.24 11.01 21.84
CA THR A 181 5.19 12.08 20.84
C THR A 181 5.42 11.45 19.45
N TYR A 182 4.37 11.38 18.65
CA TYR A 182 4.51 10.87 17.28
C TYR A 182 5.15 11.91 16.36
N VAL A 183 6.19 11.51 15.64
CA VAL A 183 6.92 12.37 14.67
C VAL A 183 6.66 11.86 13.25
N PRO A 184 5.76 12.53 12.49
CA PRO A 184 5.45 12.09 11.14
C PRO A 184 6.57 12.45 10.16
N HIS A 185 6.99 11.48 9.36
CA HIS A 185 7.89 11.64 8.21
C HIS A 185 7.13 11.45 6.89
N THR A 186 7.75 11.79 5.76
CA THR A 186 7.14 11.68 4.42
C THR A 186 7.24 10.26 3.82
N GLY A 187 7.54 9.26 4.62
CA GLY A 187 7.69 7.85 4.29
C GLY A 187 8.64 7.15 5.25
N THR A 188 8.83 5.85 5.12
CA THR A 188 9.74 5.06 5.97
C THR A 188 11.22 5.42 5.74
N GLY A 189 11.59 5.75 4.49
CA GLY A 189 12.99 6.07 4.16
C GLY A 189 13.60 7.12 5.10
N PRO A 190 13.00 8.31 5.30
CA PRO A 190 13.50 9.34 6.22
C PRO A 190 13.47 8.97 7.71
N VAL A 191 12.64 8.00 8.13
CA VAL A 191 12.57 7.55 9.54
C VAL A 191 13.87 6.88 9.98
N ILE A 192 14.50 6.12 9.07
CA ILE A 192 15.68 5.30 9.38
C ILE A 192 16.87 6.17 9.81
N PRO A 193 17.32 7.17 9.03
CA PRO A 193 18.41 8.05 9.46
C PRO A 193 18.05 8.89 10.70
N ALA A 194 16.79 9.30 10.86
CA ALA A 194 16.34 10.02 12.06
C ALA A 194 16.48 9.17 13.32
N LEU A 195 16.16 7.86 13.24
CA LEU A 195 16.33 6.92 14.34
C LEU A 195 17.81 6.62 14.63
N MET A 196 18.60 6.38 13.60
CA MET A 196 20.04 6.10 13.73
C MET A 196 20.80 7.31 14.25
N GLY A 197 20.39 8.53 13.90
CA GLY A 197 20.98 9.79 14.38
C GLY A 197 20.50 10.22 15.77
N GLY A 198 19.61 9.45 16.42
CA GLY A 198 19.09 9.78 17.76
C GLY A 198 18.11 10.96 17.78
N HIS A 199 17.60 11.39 16.62
CA HIS A 199 16.60 12.46 16.53
C HIS A 199 15.21 12.03 16.98
N ILE A 200 14.96 10.72 17.03
CA ILE A 200 13.76 10.08 17.58
C ILE A 200 14.18 8.92 18.48
N THR A 201 13.41 8.67 19.55
CA THR A 201 13.68 7.61 20.54
C THR A 201 13.45 6.23 19.98
N GLY A 202 12.40 6.08 19.19
CA GLY A 202 11.99 4.83 18.53
C GLY A 202 11.24 5.12 17.24
N ALA A 203 10.90 4.08 16.50
CA ALA A 203 10.03 4.18 15.34
C ALA A 203 9.02 3.04 15.32
N MET A 204 7.75 3.38 15.10
CA MET A 204 6.77 2.43 14.64
C MET A 204 6.94 2.32 13.12
N SER A 205 7.46 1.19 12.67
CA SER A 205 7.81 0.95 11.27
C SER A 205 7.26 -0.40 10.79
N TYR A 206 7.91 -1.05 9.86
CA TYR A 206 7.44 -2.30 9.29
C TYR A 206 8.51 -3.39 9.39
N SER A 207 8.10 -4.66 9.32
CA SER A 207 8.99 -5.83 9.43
C SER A 207 10.22 -5.75 8.52
N MET A 208 10.09 -5.23 7.29
CA MET A 208 11.22 -5.03 6.38
C MET A 208 12.34 -4.19 7.01
N VAL A 209 12.01 -3.15 7.78
CA VAL A 209 13.03 -2.32 8.46
C VAL A 209 13.76 -3.14 9.52
N GLY A 210 13.03 -3.94 10.29
CA GLY A 210 13.63 -4.87 11.27
C GLY A 210 14.59 -5.86 10.62
N VAL A 211 14.24 -6.37 9.45
CA VAL A 211 15.09 -7.31 8.68
C VAL A 211 16.29 -6.61 8.06
N SER A 212 16.05 -5.54 7.30
CA SER A 212 17.08 -4.89 6.48
C SER A 212 18.11 -4.12 7.30
N TYR A 213 17.76 -3.68 8.49
CA TYR A 213 18.61 -2.85 9.35
C TYR A 213 18.95 -3.51 10.69
N LYS A 214 18.83 -4.85 10.81
CA LYS A 214 19.07 -5.60 12.04
C LYS A 214 20.45 -5.39 12.68
N ASP A 215 21.43 -4.98 11.90
CA ASP A 215 22.80 -4.69 12.40
C ASP A 215 22.89 -3.32 13.07
N LYS A 216 21.98 -2.39 12.77
CA LYS A 216 21.95 -1.01 13.26
C LYS A 216 20.75 -0.69 14.14
N LEU A 217 19.64 -1.43 13.96
CA LEU A 217 18.41 -1.26 14.70
C LEU A 217 18.08 -2.54 15.47
N ARG A 218 17.39 -2.36 16.60
CA ARG A 218 16.81 -3.45 17.39
C ARG A 218 15.30 -3.39 17.26
N THR A 219 14.71 -4.50 16.80
CA THR A 219 13.26 -4.68 16.81
C THR A 219 12.84 -5.20 18.18
N LEU A 220 11.97 -4.46 18.85
CA LEU A 220 11.51 -4.81 20.21
C LEU A 220 10.29 -5.72 20.20
N ALA A 221 9.39 -5.52 19.22
CA ALA A 221 8.21 -6.35 19.04
C ALA A 221 7.65 -6.22 17.63
N VAL A 222 6.91 -7.23 17.16
CA VAL A 222 6.19 -7.25 15.89
C VAL A 222 4.68 -7.36 16.09
N ALA A 223 3.90 -6.62 15.32
CA ALA A 223 2.43 -6.58 15.40
C ALA A 223 1.80 -7.65 14.49
N SER A 224 2.02 -8.91 14.78
CA SER A 224 1.47 -10.06 14.07
C SER A 224 0.93 -11.12 15.03
N GLU A 225 0.08 -12.01 14.51
CA GLU A 225 -0.47 -13.14 15.32
C GLU A 225 0.65 -14.08 15.77
N GLU A 226 1.58 -14.37 14.85
CA GLU A 226 2.74 -15.22 15.07
C GLU A 226 4.01 -14.47 14.69
N ARG A 227 5.17 -14.96 15.14
CA ARG A 227 6.46 -14.39 14.76
C ARG A 227 6.66 -14.41 13.25
N VAL A 228 7.21 -13.34 12.72
CA VAL A 228 7.55 -13.25 11.30
C VAL A 228 8.76 -14.16 11.02
N PRO A 229 8.69 -15.09 10.06
CA PRO A 229 9.80 -16.02 9.79
C PRO A 229 11.16 -15.35 9.51
N ALA A 230 11.15 -14.16 8.91
CA ALA A 230 12.37 -13.37 8.69
C ALA A 230 12.91 -12.66 9.97
N LEU A 231 12.16 -12.70 11.07
CA LEU A 231 12.50 -12.13 12.38
C LEU A 231 12.20 -13.15 13.51
N PRO A 232 12.80 -14.35 13.49
CA PRO A 232 12.40 -15.47 14.35
C PRO A 232 12.64 -15.19 15.85
N ASP A 233 13.62 -14.35 16.18
CA ASP A 233 13.99 -14.00 17.54
C ASP A 233 13.19 -12.81 18.10
N VAL A 234 12.38 -12.14 17.28
CA VAL A 234 11.58 -10.98 17.70
C VAL A 234 10.22 -11.46 18.19
N PRO A 235 9.84 -11.16 19.45
CA PRO A 235 8.54 -11.54 19.97
C PRO A 235 7.43 -10.73 19.33
N THR A 236 6.22 -11.28 19.27
CA THR A 236 5.03 -10.49 18.91
C THR A 236 4.59 -9.63 20.10
N PHE A 237 3.86 -8.56 19.84
CA PHE A 237 3.20 -7.80 20.91
C PHE A 237 2.28 -8.71 21.76
N LYS A 238 1.62 -9.69 21.13
CA LYS A 238 0.73 -10.65 21.82
C LYS A 238 1.51 -11.56 22.79
N GLU A 239 2.68 -12.06 22.38
CA GLU A 239 3.55 -12.84 23.29
C GLU A 239 4.00 -12.01 24.50
N LEU A 240 4.08 -10.69 24.36
CA LEU A 240 4.43 -9.74 25.41
C LEU A 240 3.21 -9.22 26.21
N GLY A 241 2.01 -9.76 25.95
CA GLY A 241 0.79 -9.43 26.69
C GLY A 241 -0.01 -8.24 26.13
N TYR A 242 0.34 -7.74 24.94
CA TYR A 242 -0.37 -6.65 24.27
C TYR A 242 -1.13 -7.18 23.05
N ASP A 243 -2.47 -7.10 23.07
CA ASP A 243 -3.30 -7.54 21.92
C ASP A 243 -3.21 -6.53 20.75
N ILE A 244 -2.05 -6.52 20.09
CA ILE A 244 -1.74 -5.63 18.99
C ILE A 244 -1.34 -6.45 17.77
N VAL A 245 -2.20 -6.43 16.76
CA VAL A 245 -1.96 -6.99 15.44
C VAL A 245 -2.30 -5.95 14.41
N GLY A 246 -1.34 -5.57 13.58
CA GLY A 246 -1.54 -4.51 12.60
C GLY A 246 -0.34 -4.30 11.68
N GLY A 247 -0.57 -3.51 10.65
CA GLY A 247 0.43 -3.25 9.62
C GLY A 247 -0.19 -2.56 8.42
N ALA A 248 0.45 -2.69 7.27
CA ALA A 248 -0.08 -2.12 6.05
C ALA A 248 -0.17 -3.16 4.93
N PHE A 249 -1.36 -3.27 4.31
CA PHE A 249 -1.47 -3.87 2.99
C PHE A 249 -0.93 -2.89 1.95
N ARG A 250 -0.23 -3.42 0.97
CA ARG A 250 0.23 -2.67 -0.20
C ARG A 250 -0.36 -3.25 -1.45
N GLY A 251 -0.76 -2.34 -2.32
CA GLY A 251 -1.39 -2.66 -3.57
C GLY A 251 -1.18 -1.56 -4.59
N VAL A 252 -1.78 -1.75 -5.73
CA VAL A 252 -1.76 -0.83 -6.85
C VAL A 252 -3.18 -0.59 -7.35
N ALA A 253 -3.44 0.63 -7.79
CA ALA A 253 -4.72 1.04 -8.33
C ALA A 253 -4.57 1.86 -9.62
N ALA A 254 -5.60 1.82 -10.43
CA ALA A 254 -5.83 2.69 -11.58
C ALA A 254 -6.88 3.77 -11.23
N PRO A 255 -7.06 4.80 -12.07
CA PRO A 255 -8.16 5.74 -11.94
C PRO A 255 -9.52 5.05 -12.03
N LEU A 256 -10.50 5.58 -11.31
CA LEU A 256 -11.88 5.11 -11.44
C LEU A 256 -12.35 5.29 -12.89
N GLY A 257 -13.01 4.28 -13.45
CA GLY A 257 -13.43 4.29 -14.87
C GLY A 257 -12.44 3.63 -15.83
N THR A 258 -11.28 3.17 -15.36
CA THR A 258 -10.37 2.36 -16.20
C THR A 258 -11.11 1.10 -16.70
N PRO A 259 -11.08 0.79 -18.01
CA PRO A 259 -11.76 -0.36 -18.60
C PRO A 259 -11.34 -1.68 -17.95
N GLN A 260 -12.31 -2.57 -17.72
CA GLN A 260 -12.05 -3.83 -17.03
C GLN A 260 -10.97 -4.69 -17.71
N PRO A 261 -10.89 -4.82 -19.05
CA PRO A 261 -9.83 -5.59 -19.70
C PRO A 261 -8.41 -5.07 -19.38
N ILE A 262 -8.24 -3.73 -19.23
CA ILE A 262 -6.97 -3.13 -18.82
C ILE A 262 -6.65 -3.49 -17.36
N VAL A 263 -7.65 -3.40 -16.47
CA VAL A 263 -7.49 -3.78 -15.07
C VAL A 263 -7.09 -5.26 -14.95
N ASP A 264 -7.75 -6.14 -15.70
CA ASP A 264 -7.47 -7.59 -15.70
C ASP A 264 -6.06 -7.89 -16.23
N ARG A 265 -5.63 -7.20 -17.31
CA ARG A 265 -4.26 -7.32 -17.84
C ARG A 265 -3.21 -6.90 -16.82
N LEU A 266 -3.42 -5.77 -16.15
CA LEU A 266 -2.54 -5.30 -15.09
C LEU A 266 -2.56 -6.24 -13.87
N ALA A 267 -3.74 -6.69 -13.42
CA ALA A 267 -3.87 -7.61 -12.30
C ALA A 267 -3.13 -8.93 -12.56
N LYS A 268 -3.21 -9.46 -13.80
CA LYS A 268 -2.45 -10.63 -14.20
C LYS A 268 -0.95 -10.38 -14.12
N ALA A 269 -0.46 -9.28 -14.72
CA ALA A 269 0.96 -8.93 -14.71
C ALA A 269 1.51 -8.78 -13.28
N TYR A 270 0.79 -8.06 -12.39
CA TYR A 270 1.17 -7.92 -10.99
C TYR A 270 1.14 -9.25 -10.23
N THR A 271 0.15 -10.11 -10.51
CA THR A 271 0.06 -11.44 -9.88
C THR A 271 1.27 -12.30 -10.25
N ASP A 272 1.60 -12.36 -11.52
CA ASP A 272 2.70 -13.18 -12.02
C ASP A 272 4.06 -12.62 -11.53
N ALA A 273 4.26 -11.31 -11.59
CA ALA A 273 5.45 -10.65 -11.05
C ALA A 273 5.65 -10.96 -9.55
N ASN A 274 4.58 -10.81 -8.74
CA ASN A 274 4.67 -11.06 -7.29
C ASN A 274 4.89 -12.55 -6.95
N LYS A 275 4.41 -13.48 -7.75
CA LYS A 275 4.74 -14.91 -7.57
C LYS A 275 6.23 -15.16 -7.82
N ILE A 276 6.81 -14.55 -8.85
CA ILE A 276 8.24 -14.71 -9.18
C ILE A 276 9.13 -14.17 -8.06
N ILE A 277 8.81 -12.98 -7.54
CA ILE A 277 9.62 -12.32 -6.51
C ILE A 277 9.23 -12.70 -5.07
N SER A 278 8.24 -13.59 -4.89
CA SER A 278 7.65 -13.93 -3.59
C SER A 278 8.69 -14.32 -2.54
N LYS A 279 9.68 -15.14 -2.92
CA LYS A 279 10.75 -15.52 -1.98
C LYS A 279 11.51 -14.30 -1.46
N LYS A 280 11.89 -13.36 -2.33
CA LYS A 280 12.58 -12.13 -1.92
C LYS A 280 11.71 -11.28 -0.98
N GLN A 281 10.40 -11.23 -1.22
CA GLN A 281 9.45 -10.50 -0.38
C GLN A 281 9.29 -11.17 0.99
N LEU A 282 9.17 -12.49 1.04
CA LEU A 282 9.11 -13.25 2.31
C LEU A 282 10.40 -13.09 3.12
N ASP A 283 11.57 -13.14 2.47
CA ASP A 283 12.89 -12.93 3.09
C ASP A 283 13.02 -11.51 3.68
N LEU A 284 12.26 -10.53 3.18
CA LEU A 284 12.15 -9.17 3.73
C LEU A 284 11.05 -9.02 4.82
N GLY A 285 10.40 -10.11 5.20
CA GLY A 285 9.36 -10.11 6.24
C GLY A 285 7.99 -9.64 5.75
N PHE A 286 7.70 -9.72 4.45
CA PHE A 286 6.37 -9.47 3.91
C PHE A 286 5.50 -10.72 4.00
N VAL A 287 4.20 -10.53 4.08
CA VAL A 287 3.19 -11.60 4.07
C VAL A 287 2.37 -11.48 2.79
N MET A 288 2.44 -12.48 1.91
CA MET A 288 1.79 -12.42 0.60
C MET A 288 0.26 -12.50 0.71
N THR A 289 -0.47 -11.72 -0.08
CA THR A 289 -1.94 -11.62 -0.03
C THR A 289 -2.62 -11.98 -1.35
N TYR A 290 -2.14 -11.50 -2.50
CA TYR A 290 -2.65 -11.76 -3.85
C TYR A 290 -4.16 -11.50 -4.06
N ALA A 291 -4.73 -10.48 -3.42
CA ALA A 291 -6.15 -10.17 -3.58
C ALA A 291 -6.41 -9.27 -4.79
N THR A 292 -7.25 -9.73 -5.73
CA THR A 292 -7.69 -9.02 -6.94
C THR A 292 -9.21 -9.02 -7.02
N GLY A 293 -9.80 -8.24 -7.93
CA GLY A 293 -11.24 -8.22 -8.17
C GLY A 293 -12.07 -8.02 -6.90
N ASP A 294 -13.07 -8.87 -6.70
CA ASP A 294 -13.97 -8.80 -5.53
C ASP A 294 -13.25 -9.03 -4.21
N ASP A 295 -12.21 -9.86 -4.19
CA ASP A 295 -11.45 -10.11 -2.96
C ASP A 295 -10.63 -8.88 -2.53
N ALA A 296 -10.17 -8.10 -3.49
CA ALA A 296 -9.54 -6.82 -3.20
C ALA A 296 -10.52 -5.81 -2.56
N LEU A 297 -11.77 -5.79 -3.00
CA LEU A 297 -12.83 -4.93 -2.43
C LEU A 297 -13.25 -5.43 -1.05
N LYS A 298 -13.47 -6.74 -0.87
CA LYS A 298 -13.77 -7.35 0.44
C LYS A 298 -12.67 -7.04 1.47
N LEU A 299 -11.42 -7.04 1.06
CA LEU A 299 -10.30 -6.68 1.93
C LEU A 299 -10.42 -5.23 2.42
N VAL A 300 -10.76 -4.28 1.54
CA VAL A 300 -10.98 -2.87 1.93
C VAL A 300 -12.08 -2.77 2.99
N GLU A 301 -13.22 -3.43 2.80
CA GLU A 301 -14.33 -3.39 3.75
C GLU A 301 -14.00 -4.09 5.07
N LYS A 302 -13.33 -5.26 5.03
CA LYS A 302 -12.83 -5.93 6.24
C LYS A 302 -11.91 -5.02 7.06
N MET A 303 -10.99 -4.34 6.38
CA MET A 303 -10.04 -3.44 7.05
C MET A 303 -10.70 -2.15 7.53
N ARG A 304 -11.71 -1.63 6.82
CA ARG A 304 -12.53 -0.50 7.31
C ARG A 304 -13.17 -0.84 8.66
N ALA A 305 -13.76 -2.02 8.78
CA ALA A 305 -14.33 -2.50 10.04
C ALA A 305 -13.26 -2.66 11.13
N ALA A 306 -12.12 -3.29 10.81
CA ALA A 306 -11.04 -3.55 11.77
C ALA A 306 -10.40 -2.28 12.35
N TYR A 307 -10.40 -1.18 11.60
CA TYR A 307 -9.86 0.10 12.08
C TYR A 307 -10.94 1.05 12.62
N SER A 308 -12.23 0.66 12.63
CA SER A 308 -13.34 1.51 13.05
C SER A 308 -13.15 2.11 14.44
N ASP A 309 -12.70 1.32 15.41
CA ASP A 309 -12.55 1.73 16.80
C ASP A 309 -11.47 2.79 16.98
N VAL A 310 -10.27 2.55 16.44
CA VAL A 310 -9.17 3.52 16.53
C VAL A 310 -9.50 4.81 15.78
N LEU A 311 -10.20 4.72 14.64
CA LEU A 311 -10.62 5.89 13.87
C LEU A 311 -11.70 6.69 14.63
N SER A 312 -12.64 6.01 15.27
CA SER A 312 -13.66 6.62 16.12
C SER A 312 -13.05 7.34 17.34
N ASP A 313 -12.08 6.73 18.02
CA ASP A 313 -11.37 7.35 19.14
C ASP A 313 -10.63 8.63 18.72
N ILE A 314 -9.99 8.63 17.54
CA ILE A 314 -9.33 9.82 16.99
C ILE A 314 -10.37 10.92 16.67
N GLN A 315 -11.53 10.57 16.12
CA GLN A 315 -12.58 11.55 15.83
C GLN A 315 -13.15 12.21 17.09
N LYS A 316 -13.29 11.46 18.19
CA LYS A 316 -13.75 11.99 19.48
C LYS A 316 -12.76 12.98 20.10
N THR A 317 -11.45 12.74 19.94
CA THR A 317 -10.40 13.64 20.49
C THR A 317 -10.22 14.92 19.69
N LYS A 318 -10.79 15.03 18.49
CA LYS A 318 -10.75 16.23 17.64
C LYS A 318 -11.93 17.19 17.83
N LYS A 319 -12.97 16.76 18.56
CA LYS A 319 -14.10 17.61 18.94
C LYS A 319 -13.81 18.30 20.27
#